data_26a3da202bd2751cc046e586021aa07f
#
_entry.id   26a3da202bd2751cc046e586021aa07f
#
_cell.length_a   1.000
_cell.length_b   1.000
_cell.length_c   1.000
_cell.angle_alpha   90.00
_cell.angle_beta   90.00
_cell.angle_gamma   90.00
#
_symmetry.space_group_name_H-M   'P 1'
#
loop_
_entity.id
_entity.type
_entity.pdbx_description
1 polymer ?
#
loop_
_entity_poly.entity_id
_entity_poly.type
_entity_poly.pdbx_seq_one_letter_code
_entity_poly.pdbx_strand_id
1 'polypeptide(L)'
;VDEIVMNLSTIVSNAVFVKNQTCIILDEIQECPEARTALKFFNIDGRYDVIATGSLLGVKGYGLVREKPTSVPVGYETIVTMYPLDFEEFLWANGISPNIIDKLRQCLNAEEPVPLAIHERMRQLLLQYTIVGGMPEVVNNFVVNHNLATVRTMQRTIVSEYEDDMIKYAMPSDKSKIRECFESIPRQLSKENKKFQYSVIRNGGKASQYLGSLQWIEDAG
;
A
#
# COMPACT_ATOMS: atom_id res chain seq x y z
N VAL A 1 10.32 -8.22 -26.94
CA VAL A 1 11.02 -7.18 -26.17
C VAL A 1 11.55 -6.10 -27.11
N ASP A 2 12.24 -6.46 -28.19
CA ASP A 2 12.86 -5.49 -29.13
C ASP A 2 11.85 -4.48 -29.69
N GLU A 3 10.68 -4.93 -30.12
CA GLU A 3 9.61 -4.06 -30.59
C GLU A 3 9.10 -3.08 -29.52
N ILE A 4 8.95 -3.57 -28.27
CA ILE A 4 8.54 -2.71 -27.14
C ILE A 4 9.60 -1.64 -26.89
N VAL A 5 10.86 -2.02 -26.81
CA VAL A 5 11.98 -1.10 -26.59
C VAL A 5 12.11 -0.08 -27.73
N MET A 6 11.94 -0.52 -28.98
CA MET A 6 11.95 0.37 -30.13
C MET A 6 10.81 1.39 -30.08
N ASN A 7 9.60 0.96 -29.74
CA ASN A 7 8.44 1.84 -29.59
C ASN A 7 8.65 2.85 -28.46
N LEU A 8 9.13 2.39 -27.29
CA LEU A 8 9.45 3.27 -26.18
C LEU A 8 10.52 4.29 -26.51
N SER A 9 11.58 3.90 -27.26
CA SER A 9 12.63 4.81 -27.73
C SER A 9 12.10 5.88 -28.69
N THR A 10 11.01 5.58 -29.38
CA THR A 10 10.35 6.53 -30.30
C THR A 10 9.48 7.54 -29.54
N ILE A 11 8.79 7.07 -28.50
CA ILE A 11 7.83 7.89 -27.72
C ILE A 11 8.57 8.75 -26.70
N VAL A 12 9.57 8.18 -26.01
CA VAL A 12 10.33 8.89 -24.98
C VAL A 12 11.57 9.52 -25.60
N SER A 13 11.51 10.82 -25.78
CA SER A 13 12.62 11.59 -26.37
C SER A 13 13.93 11.39 -25.58
N ASN A 14 15.01 11.06 -26.27
CA ASN A 14 16.34 10.81 -25.71
C ASN A 14 16.45 9.57 -24.79
N ALA A 15 15.48 8.66 -24.79
CA ALA A 15 15.61 7.41 -24.07
C ALA A 15 16.66 6.50 -24.72
N VAL A 16 17.67 6.12 -23.93
CA VAL A 16 18.71 5.17 -24.35
C VAL A 16 18.59 3.92 -23.50
N PHE A 17 18.33 2.80 -24.16
CA PHE A 17 18.21 1.50 -23.48
C PHE A 17 19.55 0.76 -23.52
N VAL A 18 20.21 0.67 -22.37
CA VAL A 18 21.50 0.01 -22.21
C VAL A 18 21.32 -1.32 -21.48
N LYS A 19 21.78 -2.41 -22.10
CA LYS A 19 21.72 -3.75 -21.51
C LYS A 19 22.36 -3.76 -20.12
N ASN A 20 21.67 -4.36 -19.14
CA ASN A 20 22.09 -4.51 -17.74
C ASN A 20 22.32 -3.16 -16.99
N GLN A 21 21.82 -2.05 -17.52
CA GLN A 21 21.92 -0.74 -16.88
C GLN A 21 20.59 0.03 -16.87
N THR A 22 19.65 -0.35 -17.76
CA THR A 22 18.33 0.28 -17.83
C THR A 22 17.34 -0.50 -16.98
N CYS A 23 16.66 0.22 -16.08
CA CYS A 23 15.46 -0.27 -15.40
C CYS A 23 14.22 0.36 -16.05
N ILE A 24 13.28 -0.48 -16.45
CA ILE A 24 11.99 -0.07 -17.02
C ILE A 24 10.96 -0.10 -15.91
N ILE A 25 10.29 1.03 -15.65
CA ILE A 25 9.22 1.12 -14.67
C ILE A 25 7.89 1.20 -15.40
N LEU A 26 7.01 0.24 -15.13
CA LEU A 26 5.64 0.16 -15.67
C LEU A 26 4.68 0.51 -14.54
N ASP A 27 4.17 1.72 -14.56
CA ASP A 27 3.24 2.21 -13.55
C ASP A 27 1.81 1.83 -13.91
N GLU A 28 0.97 1.56 -12.90
CA GLU A 28 -0.44 1.16 -13.04
C GLU A 28 -0.64 -0.01 -14.05
N ILE A 29 0.14 -1.07 -13.88
CA ILE A 29 0.22 -2.18 -14.86
C ILE A 29 -1.14 -2.86 -15.12
N GLN A 30 -2.09 -2.75 -14.19
CA GLN A 30 -3.44 -3.28 -14.35
C GLN A 30 -4.24 -2.56 -15.44
N GLU A 31 -3.87 -1.32 -15.80
CA GLU A 31 -4.52 -0.59 -16.90
C GLU A 31 -4.09 -1.10 -18.27
N CYS A 32 -2.95 -1.86 -18.35
CA CYS A 32 -2.44 -2.47 -19.57
C CYS A 32 -2.15 -3.97 -19.36
N PRO A 33 -3.14 -4.85 -19.51
CA PRO A 33 -2.99 -6.29 -19.30
C PRO A 33 -1.91 -6.95 -20.16
N GLU A 34 -1.67 -6.40 -21.35
CA GLU A 34 -0.63 -6.86 -22.27
C GLU A 34 0.77 -6.57 -21.71
N ALA A 35 0.95 -5.43 -21.02
CA ALA A 35 2.20 -5.10 -20.34
C ALA A 35 2.50 -6.10 -19.23
N ARG A 36 1.49 -6.53 -18.45
CA ARG A 36 1.67 -7.60 -17.45
C ARG A 36 2.09 -8.93 -18.09
N THR A 37 1.49 -9.29 -19.21
CA THR A 37 1.89 -10.49 -19.96
C THR A 37 3.32 -10.37 -20.47
N ALA A 38 3.76 -9.16 -20.84
CA ALA A 38 5.11 -8.90 -21.34
C ALA A 38 6.20 -9.09 -20.27
N LEU A 39 5.89 -9.01 -18.98
CA LEU A 39 6.86 -9.24 -17.88
C LEU A 39 7.59 -10.58 -18.04
N LYS A 40 6.87 -11.64 -18.44
CA LYS A 40 7.47 -12.94 -18.71
C LYS A 40 8.56 -12.84 -19.79
N PHE A 41 8.30 -12.10 -20.85
CA PHE A 41 9.25 -11.99 -21.97
C PHE A 41 10.45 -11.13 -21.60
N PHE A 42 10.29 -10.11 -20.77
CA PHE A 42 11.39 -9.33 -20.22
C PHE A 42 12.27 -10.17 -19.29
N ASN A 43 11.66 -10.99 -18.44
CA ASN A 43 12.40 -11.90 -17.55
C ASN A 43 13.23 -12.92 -18.35
N ILE A 44 12.67 -13.54 -19.39
CA ILE A 44 13.38 -14.48 -20.26
C ILE A 44 14.50 -13.80 -21.05
N ASP A 45 14.26 -12.59 -21.54
CA ASP A 45 15.23 -11.79 -22.31
C ASP A 45 16.43 -11.36 -21.44
N GLY A 46 16.19 -10.94 -20.20
CA GLY A 46 17.20 -10.65 -19.18
C GLY A 46 18.12 -9.46 -19.49
N ARG A 47 17.81 -8.65 -20.50
CA ARG A 47 18.61 -7.45 -20.82
C ARG A 47 18.31 -6.24 -19.94
N TYR A 48 17.11 -6.18 -19.39
CA TYR A 48 16.59 -5.03 -18.66
C TYR A 48 15.94 -5.47 -17.36
N ASP A 49 16.18 -4.73 -16.29
CA ASP A 49 15.39 -4.86 -15.07
C ASP A 49 14.03 -4.22 -15.28
N VAL A 50 12.97 -4.86 -14.80
CA VAL A 50 11.61 -4.33 -14.92
C VAL A 50 10.95 -4.31 -13.54
N ILE A 51 10.43 -3.15 -13.18
CA ILE A 51 9.60 -2.94 -11.98
C ILE A 51 8.21 -2.58 -12.47
N ALA A 52 7.21 -3.30 -12.00
CA ALA A 52 5.81 -2.97 -12.28
C ALA A 52 5.10 -2.58 -10.99
N THR A 53 4.36 -1.47 -11.02
CA THR A 53 3.53 -1.04 -9.89
C THR A 53 2.05 -1.19 -10.25
N GLY A 54 1.20 -1.24 -9.24
CA GLY A 54 -0.24 -1.27 -9.45
C GLY A 54 -1.00 -1.51 -8.15
N SER A 55 -2.27 -1.12 -8.13
CA SER A 55 -3.14 -1.38 -6.99
C SER A 55 -3.36 -2.89 -6.81
N LEU A 56 -3.43 -3.33 -5.55
CA LEU A 56 -3.58 -4.76 -5.23
C LEU A 56 -4.85 -5.35 -5.84
N LEU A 57 -5.96 -4.61 -5.81
CA LEU A 57 -7.23 -5.00 -6.43
C LEU A 57 -7.10 -5.16 -7.94
N GLY A 58 -6.51 -4.18 -8.61
CA GLY A 58 -6.30 -4.24 -10.06
C GLY A 58 -5.37 -5.38 -10.46
N VAL A 59 -4.29 -5.60 -9.73
CA VAL A 59 -3.35 -6.71 -9.98
C VAL A 59 -4.00 -8.07 -9.76
N LYS A 60 -4.85 -8.23 -8.73
CA LYS A 60 -5.65 -9.46 -8.51
C LYS A 60 -6.78 -9.65 -9.53
N GLY A 61 -7.08 -8.65 -10.36
CA GLY A 61 -8.05 -8.72 -11.44
C GLY A 61 -9.48 -8.43 -11.04
N TYR A 62 -9.72 -7.78 -9.92
CA TYR A 62 -11.05 -7.31 -9.54
C TYR A 62 -11.54 -6.20 -10.49
N GLY A 63 -12.84 -6.18 -10.75
CA GLY A 63 -13.51 -5.13 -11.55
C GLY A 63 -13.27 -5.15 -13.06
N LEU A 64 -12.44 -6.04 -13.55
CA LEU A 64 -12.16 -6.14 -14.98
C LEU A 64 -13.10 -7.17 -15.63
N VAL A 65 -14.12 -6.68 -16.32
CA VAL A 65 -14.85 -7.49 -17.33
C VAL A 65 -13.89 -7.62 -18.52
N ARG A 66 -13.13 -8.70 -18.57
CA ARG A 66 -12.13 -8.93 -19.63
C ARG A 66 -12.76 -9.75 -20.74
N GLU A 67 -12.72 -9.22 -21.96
CA GLU A 67 -13.06 -9.98 -23.17
C GLU A 67 -12.05 -11.10 -23.48
N LYS A 68 -10.81 -10.98 -22.96
CA LYS A 68 -9.76 -11.98 -23.14
C LYS A 68 -9.08 -12.30 -21.80
N PRO A 69 -8.85 -13.59 -21.48
CA PRO A 69 -8.06 -13.98 -20.32
C PRO A 69 -6.60 -13.54 -20.54
N THR A 70 -6.08 -12.73 -19.61
CA THR A 70 -4.64 -12.42 -19.58
C THR A 70 -3.91 -13.48 -18.75
N SER A 71 -2.76 -13.91 -19.24
CA SER A 71 -1.92 -14.87 -18.53
C SER A 71 -1.18 -14.16 -17.41
N VAL A 72 -1.32 -14.67 -16.17
CA VAL A 72 -0.45 -14.27 -15.07
C VAL A 72 0.92 -14.90 -15.31
N PRO A 73 2.03 -14.15 -15.25
CA PRO A 73 3.38 -14.66 -15.52
C PRO A 73 3.92 -15.49 -14.33
N VAL A 74 3.28 -16.62 -14.04
CA VAL A 74 3.64 -17.50 -12.92
C VAL A 74 5.10 -17.94 -13.03
N GLY A 75 5.88 -17.67 -11.99
CA GLY A 75 7.30 -18.02 -11.90
C GLY A 75 8.26 -17.03 -12.59
N TYR A 76 7.76 -15.94 -13.17
CA TYR A 76 8.54 -14.91 -13.84
C TYR A 76 8.47 -13.53 -13.20
N GLU A 77 7.75 -13.41 -12.09
CA GLU A 77 7.62 -12.19 -11.30
C GLU A 77 7.83 -12.47 -9.81
N THR A 78 8.40 -11.52 -9.10
CA THR A 78 8.45 -11.50 -7.64
C THR A 78 7.53 -10.40 -7.16
N ILE A 79 6.48 -10.76 -6.43
CA ILE A 79 5.52 -9.80 -5.90
C ILE A 79 6.02 -9.28 -4.57
N VAL A 80 6.12 -7.95 -4.46
CA VAL A 80 6.46 -7.23 -3.23
C VAL A 80 5.29 -6.35 -2.86
N THR A 81 4.71 -6.60 -1.69
CA THR A 81 3.63 -5.75 -1.16
C THR A 81 4.25 -4.55 -0.44
N MET A 82 3.87 -3.35 -0.87
CA MET A 82 4.25 -2.13 -0.17
C MET A 82 3.21 -1.77 0.88
N TYR A 83 3.68 -1.61 2.12
CA TYR A 83 2.86 -1.19 3.24
C TYR A 83 3.10 0.30 3.55
N PRO A 84 2.19 0.96 4.29
CA PRO A 84 2.48 2.24 4.89
C PRO A 84 3.75 2.18 5.75
N LEU A 85 4.44 3.31 5.93
CA LEU A 85 5.65 3.41 6.74
C LEU A 85 5.38 2.89 8.15
N ASP A 86 6.27 2.05 8.65
CA ASP A 86 6.25 1.62 10.03
C ASP A 86 6.82 2.68 10.99
N PHE A 87 6.85 2.38 12.29
CA PHE A 87 7.35 3.35 13.25
C PHE A 87 8.85 3.63 13.11
N GLU A 88 9.65 2.65 12.72
CA GLU A 88 11.09 2.84 12.49
C GLU A 88 11.33 3.75 11.27
N GLU A 89 10.61 3.55 10.18
CA GLU A 89 10.67 4.40 9.00
C GLU A 89 10.16 5.83 9.31
N PHE A 90 9.13 5.96 10.14
CA PHE A 90 8.70 7.26 10.65
C PHE A 90 9.78 7.96 11.50
N LEU A 91 10.54 7.21 12.31
CA LEU A 91 11.67 7.74 13.06
C LEU A 91 12.76 8.25 12.12
N TRP A 92 13.09 7.53 11.07
CA TRP A 92 14.06 7.97 10.06
C TRP A 92 13.60 9.25 9.36
N ALA A 93 12.35 9.32 8.96
CA ALA A 93 11.76 10.52 8.36
C ALA A 93 11.85 11.75 9.30
N ASN A 94 11.78 11.54 10.62
CA ASN A 94 11.96 12.57 11.64
C ASN A 94 13.43 12.81 12.05
N GLY A 95 14.40 12.30 11.31
CA GLY A 95 15.82 12.55 11.50
C GLY A 95 16.47 11.76 12.66
N ILE A 96 15.81 10.70 13.14
CA ILE A 96 16.40 9.81 14.14
C ILE A 96 17.45 8.94 13.46
N SER A 97 18.69 9.01 13.95
CA SER A 97 19.80 8.25 13.36
C SER A 97 19.68 6.75 13.63
N PRO A 98 20.19 5.90 12.70
CA PRO A 98 20.24 4.45 12.91
C PRO A 98 20.91 4.04 14.22
N ASN A 99 21.92 4.75 14.67
CA ASN A 99 22.64 4.47 15.92
C ASN A 99 21.72 4.54 17.16
N ILE A 100 20.72 5.42 17.16
CA ILE A 100 19.74 5.49 18.27
C ILE A 100 18.83 4.25 18.24
N ILE A 101 18.42 3.82 17.06
CA ILE A 101 17.59 2.62 16.88
C ILE A 101 18.39 1.37 17.31
N ASP A 102 19.66 1.27 16.94
CA ASP A 102 20.54 0.18 17.37
C ASP A 102 20.74 0.20 18.90
N LYS A 103 20.83 1.38 19.52
CA LYS A 103 20.89 1.47 20.98
C LYS A 103 19.59 0.97 21.63
N LEU A 104 18.43 1.27 21.06
CA LEU A 104 17.16 0.73 21.55
C LEU A 104 17.11 -0.80 21.48
N ARG A 105 17.57 -1.38 20.35
CA ARG A 105 17.68 -2.83 20.18
C ARG A 105 18.65 -3.46 21.18
N GLN A 106 19.79 -2.81 21.42
CA GLN A 106 20.76 -3.25 22.43
C GLN A 106 20.15 -3.26 23.83
N CYS A 107 19.46 -2.18 24.25
CA CYS A 107 18.80 -2.12 25.55
C CYS A 107 17.74 -3.23 25.69
N LEU A 108 16.95 -3.49 24.62
CA LEU A 108 15.96 -4.57 24.62
C LEU A 108 16.61 -5.94 24.79
N ASN A 109 17.68 -6.22 24.03
CA ASN A 109 18.37 -7.52 24.09
C ASN A 109 19.10 -7.75 25.42
N ALA A 110 19.60 -6.68 26.04
CA ALA A 110 20.29 -6.75 27.34
C ALA A 110 19.34 -6.66 28.54
N GLU A 111 18.03 -6.47 28.30
CA GLU A 111 17.01 -6.20 29.34
C GLU A 111 17.38 -4.97 30.22
N GLU A 112 18.07 -3.99 29.62
CA GLU A 112 18.47 -2.77 30.31
C GLU A 112 17.50 -1.61 30.02
N PRO A 113 17.31 -0.67 30.96
CA PRO A 113 16.48 0.49 30.73
C PRO A 113 17.06 1.40 29.65
N VAL A 114 16.19 1.93 28.80
CA VAL A 114 16.57 2.94 27.79
C VAL A 114 16.91 4.24 28.51
N PRO A 115 17.99 4.96 28.13
CA PRO A 115 18.31 6.27 28.68
C PRO A 115 17.13 7.24 28.59
N LEU A 116 16.86 7.96 29.68
CA LEU A 116 15.64 8.74 29.85
C LEU A 116 15.37 9.71 28.69
N ALA A 117 16.40 10.42 28.20
CA ALA A 117 16.26 11.37 27.09
C ALA A 117 15.82 10.69 25.79
N ILE A 118 16.34 9.48 25.50
CA ILE A 118 15.94 8.70 24.34
C ILE A 118 14.51 8.22 24.55
N HIS A 119 14.19 7.67 25.72
CA HIS A 119 12.85 7.18 26.03
C HIS A 119 11.77 8.27 25.85
N GLU A 120 11.98 9.45 26.42
CA GLU A 120 11.06 10.58 26.30
C GLU A 120 10.86 11.02 24.85
N ARG A 121 11.93 11.09 24.07
CA ARG A 121 11.87 11.43 22.64
C ARG A 121 11.09 10.37 21.85
N MET A 122 11.37 9.09 22.06
CA MET A 122 10.66 7.99 21.40
C MET A 122 9.17 7.98 21.76
N ARG A 123 8.83 8.22 23.02
CA ARG A 123 7.44 8.32 23.46
C ARG A 123 6.69 9.45 22.75
N GLN A 124 7.30 10.61 22.61
CA GLN A 124 6.72 11.75 21.87
C GLN A 124 6.50 11.39 20.40
N LEU A 125 7.50 10.80 19.74
CA LEU A 125 7.40 10.40 18.33
C LEU A 125 6.36 9.30 18.13
N LEU A 126 6.24 8.36 19.06
CA LEU A 126 5.21 7.31 18.99
C LEU A 126 3.79 7.91 19.09
N LEU A 127 3.58 8.89 19.97
CA LEU A 127 2.30 9.61 20.03
C LEU A 127 2.01 10.37 18.74
N GLN A 128 3.02 10.99 18.13
CA GLN A 128 2.88 11.63 16.83
C GLN A 128 2.56 10.62 15.73
N TYR A 129 3.26 9.49 15.69
CA TYR A 129 3.00 8.42 14.73
C TYR A 129 1.57 7.85 14.84
N THR A 130 1.05 7.69 16.07
CA THR A 130 -0.35 7.25 16.28
C THR A 130 -1.39 8.21 15.69
N ILE A 131 -1.05 9.50 15.57
CA ILE A 131 -1.93 10.51 14.97
C ILE A 131 -1.70 10.65 13.46
N VAL A 132 -0.44 10.69 13.04
CA VAL A 132 -0.03 10.93 11.65
C VAL A 132 -0.21 9.67 10.79
N GLY A 133 0.04 8.49 11.37
CA GLY A 133 0.06 7.23 10.63
C GLY A 133 1.30 7.07 9.75
N GLY A 134 1.25 6.08 8.85
CA GLY A 134 2.38 5.70 8.01
C GLY A 134 2.23 6.07 6.52
N MET A 135 1.18 6.79 6.11
CA MET A 135 1.04 7.17 4.70
C MET A 135 2.16 8.15 4.29
N PRO A 136 3.01 7.81 3.28
CA PRO A 136 4.25 8.54 3.00
C PRO A 136 4.04 10.05 2.78
N GLU A 137 3.01 10.43 2.02
CA GLU A 137 2.70 11.84 1.75
C GLU A 137 2.32 12.59 3.03
N VAL A 138 1.52 11.95 3.90
CA VAL A 138 1.10 12.53 5.18
C VAL A 138 2.30 12.70 6.12
N VAL A 139 3.17 11.69 6.19
CA VAL A 139 4.40 11.73 6.99
C VAL A 139 5.32 12.83 6.48
N ASN A 140 5.56 12.92 5.17
CA ASN A 140 6.39 13.96 4.58
C ASN A 140 5.85 15.37 4.88
N ASN A 141 4.55 15.58 4.71
CA ASN A 141 3.92 16.86 5.04
C ASN A 141 4.07 17.21 6.53
N PHE A 142 3.88 16.22 7.41
CA PHE A 142 4.04 16.42 8.84
C PHE A 142 5.47 16.79 9.24
N VAL A 143 6.47 16.09 8.69
CA VAL A 143 7.89 16.35 8.96
C VAL A 143 8.31 17.77 8.53
N VAL A 144 7.77 18.25 7.40
CA VAL A 144 8.09 19.59 6.89
C VAL A 144 7.33 20.70 7.63
N ASN A 145 6.04 20.51 7.88
CA ASN A 145 5.14 21.59 8.32
C ASN A 145 4.77 21.51 9.81
N HIS A 146 4.93 20.35 10.45
CA HIS A 146 4.52 20.09 11.84
C HIS A 146 3.06 20.49 12.15
N ASN A 147 2.16 20.38 11.16
CA ASN A 147 0.77 20.84 11.25
C ASN A 147 -0.22 19.67 11.25
N LEU A 148 -0.76 19.34 12.41
CA LEU A 148 -1.74 18.26 12.57
C LEU A 148 -3.10 18.55 11.91
N ALA A 149 -3.47 19.81 11.71
CA ALA A 149 -4.71 20.13 11.00
C ALA A 149 -4.63 19.75 9.51
N THR A 150 -3.49 20.02 8.88
CA THR A 150 -3.21 19.59 7.50
C THR A 150 -3.18 18.07 7.39
N VAL A 151 -2.49 17.40 8.32
CA VAL A 151 -2.46 15.92 8.41
C VAL A 151 -3.88 15.35 8.40
N ARG A 152 -4.76 15.86 9.26
CA ARG A 152 -6.15 15.38 9.33
C ARG A 152 -6.91 15.58 8.02
N THR A 153 -6.67 16.68 7.33
CA THR A 153 -7.31 16.94 6.03
C THR A 153 -6.83 15.93 4.99
N MET A 154 -5.52 15.70 4.90
CA MET A 154 -4.94 14.73 3.97
C MET A 154 -5.44 13.31 4.25
N GLN A 155 -5.46 12.89 5.51
CA GLN A 155 -5.99 11.57 5.88
C GLN A 155 -7.45 11.38 5.45
N ARG A 156 -8.30 12.41 5.58
CA ARG A 156 -9.68 12.35 5.10
C ARG A 156 -9.78 12.23 3.59
N THR A 157 -8.94 12.96 2.87
CA THR A 157 -8.86 12.86 1.41
C THR A 157 -8.49 11.43 0.99
N ILE A 158 -7.43 10.86 1.60
CA ILE A 158 -7.00 9.49 1.31
C ILE A 158 -8.11 8.47 1.59
N VAL A 159 -8.82 8.59 2.72
CA VAL A 159 -9.95 7.69 3.04
C VAL A 159 -11.05 7.79 1.99
N SER A 160 -11.39 9.02 1.53
CA SER A 160 -12.38 9.22 0.47
C SER A 160 -11.93 8.61 -0.86
N GLU A 161 -10.66 8.75 -1.21
CA GLU A 161 -10.08 8.15 -2.43
C GLU A 161 -10.12 6.62 -2.37
N TYR A 162 -9.82 6.02 -1.22
CA TYR A 162 -9.99 4.57 -1.03
C TYR A 162 -11.46 4.12 -1.19
N GLU A 163 -12.42 4.89 -0.67
CA GLU A 163 -13.84 4.58 -0.84
C GLU A 163 -14.24 4.63 -2.32
N ASP A 164 -13.75 5.61 -3.08
CA ASP A 164 -14.01 5.75 -4.51
C ASP A 164 -13.37 4.61 -5.31
N ASP A 165 -12.15 4.22 -4.96
CA ASP A 165 -11.45 3.10 -5.61
C ASP A 165 -12.14 1.77 -5.33
N MET A 166 -12.59 1.52 -4.10
CA MET A 166 -13.41 0.34 -3.78
C MET A 166 -14.68 0.28 -4.63
N ILE A 167 -15.34 1.42 -4.87
CA ILE A 167 -16.52 1.50 -5.73
C ILE A 167 -16.19 1.19 -7.19
N LYS A 168 -15.01 1.59 -7.67
CA LYS A 168 -14.54 1.32 -9.04
C LYS A 168 -14.44 -0.18 -9.30
N TYR A 169 -13.85 -0.94 -8.37
CA TYR A 169 -13.54 -2.36 -8.55
C TYR A 169 -14.62 -3.34 -8.05
N ALA A 170 -15.55 -2.90 -7.21
CA ALA A 170 -16.59 -3.75 -6.65
C ALA A 170 -17.75 -3.98 -7.63
N MET A 171 -18.34 -5.18 -7.58
CA MET A 171 -19.58 -5.48 -8.29
C MET A 171 -20.72 -4.57 -7.79
N PRO A 172 -21.63 -4.11 -8.66
CA PRO A 172 -22.73 -3.21 -8.27
C PRO A 172 -23.57 -3.69 -7.08
N SER A 173 -23.77 -5.01 -6.95
CA SER A 173 -24.52 -5.66 -5.86
C SER A 173 -23.82 -5.59 -4.49
N ASP A 174 -22.50 -5.38 -4.47
CA ASP A 174 -21.69 -5.50 -3.27
C ASP A 174 -21.10 -4.16 -2.79
N LYS A 175 -21.17 -3.11 -3.65
CA LYS A 175 -20.62 -1.78 -3.35
C LYS A 175 -21.09 -1.22 -2.00
N SER A 176 -22.40 -1.28 -1.71
CA SER A 176 -22.94 -0.76 -0.45
C SER A 176 -22.45 -1.55 0.76
N LYS A 177 -22.36 -2.88 0.65
CA LYS A 177 -21.90 -3.76 1.73
C LYS A 177 -20.41 -3.60 2.01
N ILE A 178 -19.59 -3.45 0.96
CA ILE A 178 -18.14 -3.20 1.08
C ILE A 178 -17.94 -1.87 1.80
N ARG A 179 -18.64 -0.81 1.38
CA ARG A 179 -18.58 0.50 2.06
C ARG A 179 -19.01 0.40 3.51
N GLU A 180 -20.15 -0.23 3.82
CA GLU A 180 -20.64 -0.42 5.19
C GLU A 180 -19.60 -1.16 6.07
N CYS A 181 -18.94 -2.19 5.53
CA CYS A 181 -17.88 -2.91 6.20
C CYS A 181 -16.68 -1.99 6.49
N PHE A 182 -16.20 -1.28 5.49
CA PHE A 182 -15.05 -0.36 5.60
C PHE A 182 -15.32 0.74 6.63
N GLU A 183 -16.43 1.44 6.53
CA GLU A 183 -16.84 2.49 7.47
C GLU A 183 -17.02 1.96 8.91
N SER A 184 -17.25 0.66 9.08
CA SER A 184 -17.36 0.05 10.41
C SER A 184 -16.02 -0.18 11.11
N ILE A 185 -14.89 -0.21 10.37
CA ILE A 185 -13.56 -0.55 10.89
C ILE A 185 -13.17 0.28 12.13
N PRO A 186 -13.26 1.63 12.14
CA PRO A 186 -12.91 2.41 13.31
C PRO A 186 -13.75 2.04 14.54
N ARG A 187 -15.05 1.78 14.36
CA ARG A 187 -15.96 1.36 15.45
C ARG A 187 -15.63 -0.05 15.95
N GLN A 188 -15.18 -0.96 15.06
CA GLN A 188 -14.73 -2.30 15.43
C GLN A 188 -13.44 -2.23 16.27
N LEU A 189 -12.49 -1.40 15.85
CA LEU A 189 -11.19 -1.24 16.51
C LEU A 189 -11.27 -0.49 17.85
N SER A 190 -12.26 0.38 18.05
CA SER A 190 -12.45 1.14 19.30
C SER A 190 -12.98 0.31 20.48
N LYS A 191 -13.39 -0.93 20.24
CA LYS A 191 -13.90 -1.81 21.29
C LYS A 191 -12.78 -2.51 22.05
N GLU A 192 -13.03 -2.86 23.31
CA GLU A 192 -12.13 -3.71 24.10
C GLU A 192 -11.95 -5.08 23.44
N ASN A 193 -13.08 -5.71 23.06
CA ASN A 193 -13.05 -6.97 22.32
C ASN A 193 -12.82 -6.69 20.82
N LYS A 194 -11.63 -6.99 20.32
CA LYS A 194 -11.21 -6.80 18.91
C LYS A 194 -11.84 -7.80 17.93
N LYS A 195 -12.71 -8.72 18.38
CA LYS A 195 -13.44 -9.61 17.45
C LYS A 195 -14.40 -8.81 16.60
N PHE A 196 -14.32 -9.03 15.29
CA PHE A 196 -15.23 -8.42 14.33
C PHE A 196 -16.68 -8.83 14.60
N GLN A 197 -17.59 -7.88 14.65
CA GLN A 197 -19.00 -8.10 14.93
C GLN A 197 -19.87 -7.54 13.80
N TYR A 198 -20.58 -8.39 13.12
CA TYR A 198 -21.47 -8.00 12.01
C TYR A 198 -22.60 -7.05 12.44
N SER A 199 -23.07 -7.15 13.68
CA SER A 199 -24.06 -6.24 14.26
C SER A 199 -23.59 -4.79 14.40
N VAL A 200 -22.27 -4.54 14.34
CA VAL A 200 -21.68 -3.19 14.37
C VAL A 200 -21.72 -2.54 13.00
N ILE A 201 -21.69 -3.34 11.93
CA ILE A 201 -21.89 -2.82 10.57
C ILE A 201 -23.31 -2.25 10.49
N ARG A 202 -24.28 -3.07 10.78
CA ARG A 202 -25.70 -2.73 10.77
C ARG A 202 -26.46 -3.53 11.82
N ASN A 203 -27.45 -2.93 12.46
CA ASN A 203 -28.29 -3.64 13.43
C ASN A 203 -28.93 -4.87 12.77
N GLY A 204 -28.73 -6.06 13.37
CA GLY A 204 -29.17 -7.33 12.82
C GLY A 204 -28.29 -7.90 11.68
N GLY A 205 -27.13 -7.33 11.41
CA GLY A 205 -26.16 -7.81 10.41
C GLY A 205 -25.68 -9.25 10.71
N LYS A 206 -25.60 -10.09 9.69
CA LYS A 206 -25.21 -11.51 9.77
C LYS A 206 -23.99 -11.79 8.89
N ALA A 207 -23.17 -12.78 9.28
CA ALA A 207 -22.01 -13.23 8.52
C ALA A 207 -22.34 -13.54 7.05
N SER A 208 -23.47 -14.22 6.79
CA SER A 208 -23.91 -14.58 5.43
C SER A 208 -24.12 -13.39 4.49
N GLN A 209 -24.27 -12.18 5.04
CA GLN A 209 -24.52 -10.97 4.25
C GLN A 209 -23.22 -10.22 3.90
N TYR A 210 -22.19 -10.34 4.76
CA TYR A 210 -21.00 -9.48 4.70
C TYR A 210 -19.67 -10.23 4.53
N LEU A 211 -19.67 -11.57 4.63
CA LEU A 211 -18.43 -12.35 4.55
C LEU A 211 -17.66 -12.10 3.24
N GLY A 212 -18.37 -12.10 2.12
CA GLY A 212 -17.75 -11.80 0.82
C GLY A 212 -17.20 -10.37 0.71
N SER A 213 -17.88 -9.41 1.35
CA SER A 213 -17.42 -8.02 1.38
C SER A 213 -16.18 -7.83 2.26
N LEU A 214 -16.08 -8.56 3.37
CA LEU A 214 -14.89 -8.57 4.22
C LEU A 214 -13.71 -9.22 3.51
N GLN A 215 -13.95 -10.37 2.85
CA GLN A 215 -12.90 -11.02 2.05
C GLN A 215 -12.40 -10.09 0.94
N TRP A 216 -13.31 -9.37 0.30
CA TRP A 216 -12.94 -8.40 -0.72
C TRP A 216 -12.05 -7.27 -0.18
N ILE A 217 -12.37 -6.74 1.03
CA ILE A 217 -11.54 -5.72 1.70
C ILE A 217 -10.16 -6.29 2.08
N GLU A 218 -10.11 -7.51 2.61
CA GLU A 218 -8.86 -8.21 2.91
C GLU A 218 -8.00 -8.41 1.65
N ASP A 219 -8.62 -8.73 0.52
CA ASP A 219 -7.94 -8.86 -0.76
C ASP A 219 -7.47 -7.51 -1.33
N ALA A 220 -8.04 -6.42 -0.85
CA ALA A 220 -7.63 -5.06 -1.22
C ALA A 220 -6.36 -4.60 -0.45
N GLY A 221 -6.00 -5.25 0.66
CA GLY A 221 -4.89 -4.92 1.56
C GLY A 221 -5.42 -4.31 2.83
#